data_1b3f70f4c3a0332818e0c6dfad725bd1
#
_entry.id   1b3f70f4c3a0332818e0c6dfad725bd1
#
_cell.length_a   1.000
_cell.length_b   1.000
_cell.length_c   1.000
_cell.angle_alpha   90.00
_cell.angle_beta   90.00
_cell.angle_gamma   90.00
#
_symmetry.space_group_name_H-M   'P 1'
#
loop_
_entity.id
_entity.type
_entity.pdbx_description
1 polymer ?
#
loop_
_entity_poly.entity_id
_entity_poly.type
_entity_poly.pdbx_seq_one_letter_code
_entity_poly.pdbx_strand_id
1 'polypeptide(L)'
;MLYTIEFQKRGLPHIHILLWLEGNSRDPRPSFIDSIIIADIPNRVSDPLGYSLVDEFMVHGPCGELNKKCPCMKNNKCSKFFPKAYQQSTIVGEDGFVQYRRPESGSYVERYGVRLDSGWVVPYNLSLLKRFRAHINVEWCNKTHLIKYLFKYVTKGPDRARAVIESFDNDTHAGPSQQHPVGNDGTTQPQVDT
;
A
#
# COMPACT_ATOMS: atom_id res chain seq x y z
N MET A 1 12.63 3.75 -8.88
CA MET A 1 11.87 3.44 -7.66
C MET A 1 12.52 4.12 -6.46
N LEU A 2 11.74 4.64 -5.51
CA LEU A 2 12.20 5.18 -4.22
C LEU A 2 11.37 4.53 -3.12
N TYR A 3 11.99 4.10 -2.03
CA TYR A 3 11.24 3.56 -0.90
C TYR A 3 11.84 3.96 0.45
N THR A 4 11.00 3.93 1.49
CA THR A 4 11.40 4.11 2.88
C THR A 4 10.80 2.99 3.73
N ILE A 5 11.54 2.52 4.72
CA ILE A 5 11.06 1.53 5.70
C ILE A 5 11.03 2.22 7.05
N GLU A 6 9.87 2.20 7.70
CA GLU A 6 9.72 2.60 9.11
C GLU A 6 9.27 1.41 9.95
N PHE A 7 9.74 1.35 11.18
CA PHE A 7 9.24 0.39 12.14
C PHE A 7 8.19 1.06 13.01
N GLN A 8 6.97 0.55 12.94
CA GLN A 8 5.87 1.03 13.78
C GLN A 8 6.15 0.72 15.26
N LYS A 9 5.46 1.40 16.19
CA LYS A 9 5.62 1.24 17.66
C LYS A 9 5.57 -0.22 18.15
N ARG A 10 4.95 -1.12 17.38
CA ARG A 10 4.88 -2.57 17.66
C ARG A 10 6.01 -3.39 17.03
N GLY A 11 7.02 -2.75 16.43
CA GLY A 11 8.12 -3.41 15.75
C GLY A 11 7.80 -3.97 14.37
N LEU A 12 6.60 -3.75 13.84
CA LEU A 12 6.23 -4.21 12.50
C LEU A 12 6.83 -3.26 11.45
N PRO A 13 7.52 -3.80 10.42
CA PRO A 13 8.02 -2.98 9.32
C PRO A 13 6.85 -2.47 8.47
N HIS A 14 6.92 -1.20 8.09
CA HIS A 14 6.02 -0.54 7.18
C HIS A 14 6.85 0.09 6.06
N ILE A 15 6.52 -0.21 4.82
CA ILE A 15 7.25 0.29 3.66
C ILE A 15 6.38 1.26 2.86
N HIS A 16 6.94 2.42 2.50
CA HIS A 16 6.37 3.34 1.53
C HIS A 16 7.20 3.30 0.26
N ILE A 17 6.56 3.07 -0.88
CA ILE A 17 7.22 2.91 -2.16
C ILE A 17 6.65 3.92 -3.15
N LEU A 18 7.53 4.66 -3.85
CA LEU A 18 7.19 5.43 -5.04
C LEU A 18 7.71 4.70 -6.27
N LEU A 19 6.81 4.47 -7.21
CA LEU A 19 7.11 3.86 -8.50
C LEU A 19 6.87 4.90 -9.61
N TRP A 20 7.83 5.04 -10.51
CA TRP A 20 7.65 5.75 -11.77
C TRP A 20 7.44 4.70 -12.85
N LEU A 21 6.29 4.77 -13.49
CA LEU A 21 5.97 3.87 -14.59
C LEU A 21 6.58 4.43 -15.88
N GLU A 22 7.05 3.55 -16.75
CA GLU A 22 7.50 3.91 -18.08
C GLU A 22 6.31 4.33 -18.97
N GLY A 23 6.52 5.25 -19.91
CA GLY A 23 5.51 5.74 -20.85
C GLY A 23 4.83 7.04 -20.44
N ASN A 24 3.68 7.34 -21.05
CA ASN A 24 2.93 8.61 -20.92
C ASN A 24 2.22 8.74 -19.55
N SER A 25 2.98 8.72 -18.44
CA SER A 25 2.45 8.90 -17.10
C SER A 25 2.00 10.34 -16.79
N ARG A 26 2.10 11.28 -17.78
CA ARG A 26 1.76 12.70 -17.56
C ARG A 26 0.26 12.97 -17.63
N ASP A 27 -0.51 12.11 -18.32
CA ASP A 27 -1.96 12.22 -18.40
C ASP A 27 -2.58 10.81 -18.26
N PRO A 28 -2.77 10.35 -17.02
CA PRO A 28 -3.26 9.01 -16.75
C PRO A 28 -4.73 8.93 -17.15
N ARG A 29 -5.02 8.24 -18.24
CA ARG A 29 -6.40 7.91 -18.58
C ARG A 29 -7.02 7.07 -17.47
N PRO A 30 -8.27 7.33 -17.05
CA PRO A 30 -8.96 6.55 -16.04
C PRO A 30 -8.89 5.03 -16.26
N SER A 31 -9.02 4.58 -17.50
CA SER A 31 -8.93 3.16 -17.88
C SER A 31 -7.55 2.54 -17.60
N PHE A 32 -6.48 3.34 -17.71
CA PHE A 32 -5.14 2.87 -17.35
C PHE A 32 -5.00 2.71 -15.84
N ILE A 33 -5.51 3.68 -15.06
CA ILE A 33 -5.53 3.57 -13.59
C ILE A 33 -6.34 2.34 -13.18
N ASP A 34 -7.54 2.14 -13.74
CA ASP A 34 -8.42 1.00 -13.46
C ASP A 34 -7.78 -0.35 -13.78
N SER A 35 -6.84 -0.40 -14.72
CA SER A 35 -6.09 -1.62 -15.06
C SER A 35 -5.03 -1.99 -14.03
N ILE A 36 -4.58 -1.02 -13.21
CA ILE A 36 -3.51 -1.18 -12.24
C ILE A 36 -4.04 -1.17 -10.81
N ILE A 37 -5.01 -0.30 -10.50
CA ILE A 37 -5.53 -0.06 -9.16
C ILE A 37 -7.00 -0.46 -9.10
N ILE A 38 -7.31 -1.35 -8.18
CA ILE A 38 -8.65 -1.91 -7.98
C ILE A 38 -9.15 -1.48 -6.60
N ALA A 39 -10.42 -1.10 -6.52
CA ALA A 39 -11.09 -0.83 -5.25
C ALA A 39 -12.44 -1.59 -5.20
N ASP A 40 -12.42 -2.86 -5.56
CA ASP A 40 -13.56 -3.76 -5.63
C ASP A 40 -13.22 -5.12 -5.00
N ILE A 41 -14.23 -5.93 -4.75
CA ILE A 41 -14.09 -7.27 -4.19
C ILE A 41 -14.12 -8.26 -5.36
N PRO A 42 -13.06 -9.07 -5.56
CA PRO A 42 -13.03 -10.11 -6.58
C PRO A 42 -14.19 -11.09 -6.43
N ASN A 43 -14.65 -11.62 -7.54
CA ASN A 43 -15.71 -12.62 -7.51
C ASN A 43 -15.20 -13.90 -6.83
N ARG A 44 -15.92 -14.35 -5.81
CA ARG A 44 -15.55 -15.50 -4.98
C ARG A 44 -15.42 -16.80 -5.75
N VAL A 45 -16.15 -16.96 -6.85
CA VAL A 45 -16.14 -18.18 -7.66
C VAL A 45 -15.01 -18.17 -8.69
N SER A 46 -14.85 -17.04 -9.41
CA SER A 46 -13.84 -16.94 -10.48
C SER A 46 -12.44 -16.61 -9.96
N ASP A 47 -12.31 -15.94 -8.82
CA ASP A 47 -11.02 -15.62 -8.18
C ASP A 47 -11.10 -15.79 -6.66
N PRO A 48 -11.19 -17.04 -6.16
CA PRO A 48 -11.32 -17.31 -4.72
C PRO A 48 -10.11 -16.84 -3.91
N LEU A 49 -8.91 -16.89 -4.51
CA LEU A 49 -7.70 -16.39 -3.85
C LEU A 49 -7.74 -14.86 -3.70
N GLY A 50 -8.06 -14.14 -4.77
CA GLY A 50 -8.20 -12.69 -4.71
C GLY A 50 -9.27 -12.27 -3.71
N TYR A 51 -10.42 -12.96 -3.70
CA TYR A 51 -11.49 -12.72 -2.74
C TYR A 51 -11.00 -12.86 -1.28
N SER A 52 -10.34 -13.98 -0.95
CA SER A 52 -9.86 -14.23 0.43
C SER A 52 -8.80 -13.23 0.88
N LEU A 53 -7.89 -12.82 -0.02
CA LEU A 53 -6.86 -11.84 0.30
C LEU A 53 -7.43 -10.43 0.46
N VAL A 54 -8.44 -10.06 -0.33
CA VAL A 54 -9.14 -8.78 -0.14
C VAL A 54 -9.90 -8.77 1.17
N ASP A 55 -10.62 -9.85 1.49
CA ASP A 55 -11.28 -9.99 2.78
C ASP A 55 -10.27 -9.85 3.94
N GLU A 56 -9.17 -10.54 3.91
CA GLU A 56 -8.19 -10.54 4.99
C GLU A 56 -7.47 -9.19 5.14
N PHE A 57 -7.00 -8.59 4.03
CA PHE A 57 -6.05 -7.49 4.08
C PHE A 57 -6.59 -6.14 3.62
N MET A 58 -7.60 -6.09 2.74
CA MET A 58 -7.92 -4.87 2.01
C MET A 58 -9.27 -4.24 2.37
N VAL A 59 -10.02 -4.80 3.30
CA VAL A 59 -11.30 -4.25 3.74
C VAL A 59 -11.12 -3.43 5.02
N HIS A 60 -11.54 -2.17 4.95
CA HIS A 60 -11.59 -1.27 6.09
C HIS A 60 -12.90 -1.46 6.86
N GLY A 61 -12.83 -1.56 8.15
CA GLY A 61 -14.02 -1.57 8.98
C GLY A 61 -14.43 -2.94 9.54
N PRO A 62 -15.65 -3.04 10.06
CA PRO A 62 -16.68 -1.99 10.11
C PRO A 62 -16.32 -0.82 11.03
N CYS A 63 -16.76 0.38 10.68
CA CYS A 63 -16.61 1.59 11.50
C CYS A 63 -17.83 2.52 11.31
N GLY A 64 -17.78 3.74 11.82
CA GLY A 64 -18.92 4.66 11.77
C GLY A 64 -20.02 4.23 12.74
N GLU A 65 -21.26 4.32 12.31
CA GLU A 65 -22.43 3.89 13.11
C GLU A 65 -22.38 2.39 13.43
N LEU A 66 -21.76 1.58 12.57
CA LEU A 66 -21.61 0.14 12.75
C LEU A 66 -20.61 -0.22 13.87
N ASN A 67 -19.59 0.63 14.09
CA ASN A 67 -18.63 0.46 15.17
C ASN A 67 -17.99 1.81 15.55
N LYS A 68 -18.61 2.48 16.52
CA LYS A 68 -18.15 3.79 17.02
C LYS A 68 -16.82 3.76 17.77
N LYS A 69 -16.40 2.57 18.26
CA LYS A 69 -15.15 2.38 19.00
C LYS A 69 -13.97 2.03 18.10
N CYS A 70 -14.16 1.95 16.78
CA CYS A 70 -13.09 1.63 15.84
C CYS A 70 -11.95 2.68 15.93
N PRO A 71 -10.67 2.28 15.91
CA PRO A 71 -9.52 3.20 16.04
C PRO A 71 -9.46 4.32 14.99
N CYS A 72 -10.12 4.15 13.85
CA CYS A 72 -10.20 5.18 12.80
C CYS A 72 -11.20 6.30 13.12
N MET A 73 -12.04 6.15 14.15
CA MET A 73 -13.07 7.12 14.48
C MET A 73 -12.48 8.37 15.16
N LYS A 74 -12.82 9.54 14.61
CA LYS A 74 -12.50 10.86 15.19
C LYS A 74 -13.73 11.74 15.06
N ASN A 75 -14.16 12.36 16.15
CA ASN A 75 -15.34 13.23 16.17
C ASN A 75 -16.59 12.55 15.54
N ASN A 76 -16.85 11.30 15.90
CA ASN A 76 -17.94 10.46 15.39
C ASN A 76 -17.91 10.20 13.87
N LYS A 77 -16.78 10.43 13.19
CA LYS A 77 -16.61 10.14 11.76
C LYS A 77 -15.36 9.31 11.53
N CYS A 78 -15.38 8.48 10.50
CA CYS A 78 -14.18 7.77 10.07
C CYS A 78 -13.14 8.75 9.52
N SER A 79 -11.96 8.82 10.13
CA SER A 79 -10.86 9.71 9.70
C SER A 79 -10.27 9.32 8.33
N LYS A 80 -10.66 8.17 7.80
CA LYS A 80 -10.31 7.69 6.45
C LYS A 80 -11.46 7.84 5.46
N PHE A 81 -12.59 8.42 5.90
CA PHE A 81 -13.78 8.68 5.09
C PHE A 81 -14.37 7.40 4.46
N PHE A 82 -14.42 6.30 5.21
CA PHE A 82 -15.16 5.10 4.82
C PHE A 82 -16.59 5.12 5.39
N PRO A 83 -17.56 4.50 4.68
CA PRO A 83 -17.42 3.94 3.33
C PRO A 83 -17.26 5.00 2.25
N LYS A 84 -16.61 4.65 1.16
CA LYS A 84 -16.47 5.48 -0.04
C LYS A 84 -17.74 5.37 -0.90
N ALA A 85 -18.03 6.43 -1.66
CA ALA A 85 -19.14 6.41 -2.62
C ALA A 85 -18.84 5.44 -3.79
N TYR A 86 -19.91 4.84 -4.34
CA TYR A 86 -19.80 4.08 -5.57
C TYR A 86 -19.43 4.97 -6.75
N GLN A 87 -18.63 4.41 -7.65
CA GLN A 87 -18.08 5.11 -8.79
C GLN A 87 -17.94 4.14 -9.97
N GLN A 88 -18.56 4.43 -11.09
CA GLN A 88 -18.55 3.54 -12.26
C GLN A 88 -17.22 3.56 -13.02
N SER A 89 -16.50 4.67 -12.96
CA SER A 89 -15.16 4.82 -13.54
C SER A 89 -14.29 5.66 -12.63
N THR A 90 -12.99 5.48 -12.69
CA THR A 90 -12.05 6.35 -11.97
C THR A 90 -12.14 7.78 -12.51
N ILE A 91 -12.13 8.75 -11.61
CA ILE A 91 -12.10 10.17 -11.90
C ILE A 91 -10.85 10.78 -11.29
N VAL A 92 -10.09 11.53 -12.10
CA VAL A 92 -8.97 12.33 -11.63
C VAL A 92 -9.47 13.76 -11.49
N GLY A 93 -9.60 14.26 -10.28
CA GLY A 93 -10.05 15.63 -10.00
C GLY A 93 -9.01 16.67 -10.41
N GLU A 94 -9.43 17.90 -10.66
CA GLU A 94 -8.56 19.04 -10.96
C GLU A 94 -7.54 19.30 -9.85
N ASP A 95 -7.93 19.02 -8.61
CA ASP A 95 -7.06 19.04 -7.43
C ASP A 95 -6.07 17.84 -7.40
N GLY A 96 -6.16 16.88 -8.36
CA GLY A 96 -5.32 15.69 -8.51
C GLY A 96 -5.67 14.59 -7.56
N PHE A 97 -6.74 14.67 -6.78
CA PHE A 97 -7.25 13.53 -6.05
C PHE A 97 -7.93 12.55 -6.99
N VAL A 98 -7.66 11.26 -6.78
CA VAL A 98 -8.23 10.19 -7.58
C VAL A 98 -9.37 9.53 -6.82
N GLN A 99 -10.54 9.52 -7.43
CA GLN A 99 -11.68 8.73 -6.98
C GLN A 99 -11.69 7.43 -7.79
N TYR A 100 -11.29 6.35 -7.19
CA TYR A 100 -11.18 5.05 -7.86
C TYR A 100 -12.55 4.47 -8.20
N ARG A 101 -12.60 3.74 -9.29
CA ARG A 101 -13.75 2.94 -9.67
C ARG A 101 -14.13 1.99 -8.53
N ARG A 102 -15.42 2.02 -8.13
CA ARG A 102 -16.03 1.21 -7.08
C ARG A 102 -17.41 0.79 -7.53
N PRO A 103 -17.52 -0.30 -8.30
CA PRO A 103 -18.81 -0.72 -8.83
C PRO A 103 -19.71 -1.21 -7.71
N GLU A 104 -21.01 -1.00 -7.87
CA GLU A 104 -22.03 -1.66 -7.08
C GLU A 104 -22.26 -3.07 -7.62
N SER A 105 -21.27 -3.95 -7.44
CA SER A 105 -21.22 -5.28 -8.03
C SER A 105 -22.09 -6.32 -7.28
N GLY A 106 -22.57 -5.96 -6.10
CA GLY A 106 -23.23 -6.91 -5.20
C GLY A 106 -22.26 -7.85 -4.47
N SER A 107 -20.97 -7.80 -4.78
CA SER A 107 -19.94 -8.53 -4.03
C SER A 107 -19.72 -7.93 -2.66
N TYR A 108 -19.61 -8.76 -1.63
CA TYR A 108 -19.36 -8.32 -0.27
C TYR A 108 -18.53 -9.35 0.50
N VAL A 109 -17.91 -8.89 1.57
CA VAL A 109 -17.37 -9.73 2.65
C VAL A 109 -18.20 -9.51 3.91
N GLU A 110 -18.22 -10.49 4.79
CA GLU A 110 -18.98 -10.38 6.04
C GLU A 110 -18.04 -10.35 7.24
N ARG A 111 -18.15 -9.31 8.05
CA ARG A 111 -17.40 -9.16 9.30
C ARG A 111 -18.33 -8.79 10.45
N TYR A 112 -18.33 -9.57 11.50
CA TYR A 112 -19.18 -9.35 12.68
C TYR A 112 -20.65 -9.20 12.33
N GLY A 113 -21.16 -9.98 11.36
CA GLY A 113 -22.54 -9.93 10.91
C GLY A 113 -22.88 -8.71 10.03
N VAL A 114 -21.89 -7.92 9.62
CA VAL A 114 -22.07 -6.76 8.75
C VAL A 114 -21.50 -7.06 7.36
N ARG A 115 -22.27 -6.75 6.31
CA ARG A 115 -21.84 -6.84 4.91
C ARG A 115 -21.06 -5.59 4.54
N LEU A 116 -19.84 -5.78 4.08
CA LEU A 116 -18.91 -4.74 3.64
C LEU A 116 -18.64 -4.96 2.15
N ASP A 117 -19.03 -4.01 1.33
CA ASP A 117 -18.91 -4.06 -0.13
C ASP A 117 -17.70 -3.25 -0.66
N SER A 118 -17.70 -2.93 -1.96
CA SER A 118 -16.64 -2.14 -2.61
C SER A 118 -16.40 -0.77 -1.95
N GLY A 119 -17.42 -0.19 -1.32
CA GLY A 119 -17.30 1.05 -0.57
C GLY A 119 -16.31 0.98 0.60
N TRP A 120 -16.02 -0.22 1.10
CA TRP A 120 -15.12 -0.46 2.23
C TRP A 120 -13.72 -0.93 1.82
N VAL A 121 -13.47 -1.12 0.53
CA VAL A 121 -12.19 -1.65 0.04
C VAL A 121 -11.13 -0.55 -0.04
N VAL A 122 -9.94 -0.80 0.48
CA VAL A 122 -8.75 0.03 0.29
C VAL A 122 -8.21 -0.22 -1.12
N PRO A 123 -7.85 0.82 -1.90
CA PRO A 123 -7.30 0.63 -3.25
C PRO A 123 -6.04 -0.24 -3.24
N TYR A 124 -5.95 -1.19 -4.17
CA TYR A 124 -4.85 -2.16 -4.21
C TYR A 124 -4.51 -2.57 -5.64
N ASN A 125 -3.37 -3.25 -5.82
CA ASN A 125 -3.02 -3.96 -7.05
C ASN A 125 -3.14 -5.47 -6.81
N LEU A 126 -3.94 -6.15 -7.60
CA LEU A 126 -4.26 -7.57 -7.40
C LEU A 126 -3.04 -8.48 -7.52
N SER A 127 -2.13 -8.20 -8.45
CA SER A 127 -0.92 -8.99 -8.65
C SER A 127 0.02 -8.87 -7.46
N LEU A 128 0.22 -7.65 -6.94
CA LEU A 128 1.02 -7.42 -5.75
C LEU A 128 0.38 -8.07 -4.51
N LEU A 129 -0.94 -7.93 -4.36
CA LEU A 129 -1.67 -8.55 -3.25
C LEU A 129 -1.52 -10.07 -3.24
N LYS A 130 -1.68 -10.73 -4.40
CA LYS A 130 -1.50 -12.18 -4.54
C LYS A 130 -0.05 -12.63 -4.30
N ARG A 131 0.92 -11.80 -4.72
CA ARG A 131 2.34 -12.10 -4.56
C ARG A 131 2.81 -11.99 -3.11
N PHE A 132 2.44 -10.91 -2.43
CA PHE A 132 2.98 -10.60 -1.10
C PHE A 132 2.06 -11.01 0.06
N ARG A 133 0.78 -11.27 -0.20
CA ARG A 133 -0.21 -11.69 0.80
C ARG A 133 -0.18 -10.82 2.06
N ALA A 134 -0.22 -9.51 1.86
CA ALA A 134 -0.12 -8.50 2.91
C ALA A 134 -1.00 -7.31 2.57
N HIS A 135 -1.26 -6.44 3.56
CA HIS A 135 -1.94 -5.17 3.31
C HIS A 135 -1.08 -4.28 2.40
N ILE A 136 -1.54 -4.02 1.18
CA ILE A 136 -0.85 -3.22 0.16
C ILE A 136 -1.80 -2.16 -0.38
N ASN A 137 -1.76 -0.96 0.21
CA ASN A 137 -2.46 0.19 -0.35
C ASN A 137 -1.69 0.74 -1.56
N VAL A 138 -2.35 0.85 -2.70
CA VAL A 138 -1.78 1.41 -3.93
C VAL A 138 -2.59 2.62 -4.35
N GLU A 139 -1.94 3.76 -4.50
CA GLU A 139 -2.58 5.01 -4.88
C GLU A 139 -1.85 5.67 -6.06
N TRP A 140 -2.61 6.25 -6.96
CA TRP A 140 -2.07 7.05 -8.05
C TRP A 140 -1.62 8.42 -7.54
N CYS A 141 -0.32 8.72 -7.70
CA CYS A 141 0.26 9.97 -7.25
C CYS A 141 0.35 10.97 -8.40
N ASN A 142 -0.51 11.97 -8.43
CA ASN A 142 -0.51 13.03 -9.45
C ASN A 142 0.04 14.38 -8.94
N LYS A 143 0.58 14.44 -7.73
CA LYS A 143 1.02 15.73 -7.13
C LYS A 143 2.35 15.65 -6.39
N THR A 144 3.11 16.73 -6.50
CA THR A 144 4.40 16.93 -5.81
C THR A 144 4.32 16.90 -4.28
N HIS A 145 3.17 17.23 -3.67
CA HIS A 145 3.05 17.14 -2.21
C HIS A 145 2.96 15.70 -1.67
N LEU A 146 2.58 14.71 -2.50
CA LEU A 146 2.67 13.30 -2.13
C LEU A 146 4.13 12.84 -2.02
N ILE A 147 5.00 13.39 -2.86
CA ILE A 147 6.45 13.20 -2.73
C ILE A 147 6.95 13.81 -1.40
N LYS A 148 6.46 15.00 -1.02
CA LYS A 148 6.77 15.60 0.29
C LYS A 148 6.32 14.72 1.46
N TYR A 149 5.22 13.99 1.31
CA TYR A 149 4.76 13.04 2.33
C TYR A 149 5.78 11.92 2.55
N LEU A 150 6.37 11.37 1.50
CA LEU A 150 7.44 10.38 1.61
C LEU A 150 8.68 10.96 2.29
N PHE A 151 9.09 12.18 1.89
CA PHE A 151 10.22 12.86 2.54
C PHE A 151 9.97 13.15 4.03
N LYS A 152 8.73 13.39 4.44
CA LYS A 152 8.38 13.52 5.85
C LYS A 152 8.76 12.29 6.67
N TYR A 153 8.71 11.09 6.10
CA TYR A 153 9.14 9.86 6.77
C TYR A 153 10.66 9.68 6.74
N VAL A 154 11.33 10.16 5.69
CA VAL A 154 12.81 10.14 5.60
C VAL A 154 13.43 11.09 6.63
N THR A 155 12.80 12.23 6.90
CA THR A 155 13.32 13.27 7.80
C THR A 155 12.77 13.19 9.22
N LYS A 156 11.86 12.26 9.50
CA LYS A 156 11.25 12.09 10.80
C LYS A 156 12.22 11.36 11.73
N GLY A 157 13.04 12.12 12.46
CA GLY A 157 13.81 11.78 13.67
C GLY A 157 14.11 10.30 14.00
N PRO A 158 14.53 9.92 15.21
CA PRO A 158 15.21 8.65 15.51
C PRO A 158 14.42 7.35 15.27
N ASP A 159 13.21 7.40 14.75
CA ASP A 159 12.55 6.25 14.13
C ASP A 159 13.30 5.98 12.81
N ARG A 160 14.21 5.02 12.85
CA ARG A 160 15.17 4.68 11.80
C ARG A 160 14.47 4.49 10.44
N ALA A 161 14.49 5.52 9.59
CA ALA A 161 14.11 5.41 8.18
C ALA A 161 15.37 5.11 7.35
N ARG A 162 15.31 4.10 6.49
CA ARG A 162 16.34 3.82 5.48
C ARG A 162 15.73 4.12 4.11
N ALA A 163 16.36 5.00 3.34
CA ALA A 163 15.98 5.28 1.96
C ALA A 163 17.01 4.66 1.01
N VAL A 164 16.54 3.99 -0.04
CA VAL A 164 17.37 3.41 -1.09
C VAL A 164 16.79 3.83 -2.45
N ILE A 165 17.65 4.28 -3.35
CA ILE A 165 17.33 4.57 -4.74
C ILE A 165 17.92 3.44 -5.56
N GLU A 166 17.07 2.67 -6.24
CA GLU A 166 17.49 1.61 -7.14
C GLU A 166 17.10 1.96 -8.57
N SER A 167 18.09 1.91 -9.48
CA SER A 167 17.86 1.93 -10.92
C SER A 167 17.77 0.49 -11.40
N PHE A 168 16.71 0.15 -12.13
CA PHE A 168 16.63 -1.13 -12.83
C PHE A 168 17.28 -0.96 -14.19
N ASP A 169 18.53 -1.40 -14.33
CA ASP A 169 19.11 -1.65 -15.63
C ASP A 169 18.53 -2.98 -16.15
N ASN A 170 17.91 -2.93 -17.32
CA ASN A 170 17.42 -4.11 -18.03
C ASN A 170 18.60 -4.89 -18.61
N ASP A 171 19.37 -5.58 -17.77
CA ASP A 171 20.33 -6.57 -18.24
C ASP A 171 19.91 -7.99 -17.87
N THR A 172 19.69 -8.75 -18.91
CA THR A 172 19.36 -10.16 -18.97
C THR A 172 20.49 -11.03 -18.42
N HIS A 173 20.11 -12.04 -17.62
CA HIS A 173 20.86 -13.28 -17.35
C HIS A 173 22.20 -13.21 -16.62
N ALA A 174 22.16 -13.50 -15.32
CA ALA A 174 23.12 -14.42 -14.69
C ALA A 174 22.55 -14.93 -13.33
N GLY A 175 22.56 -16.23 -13.16
CA GLY A 175 22.08 -16.91 -11.97
C GLY A 175 22.97 -16.68 -10.74
N PRO A 176 22.49 -17.01 -9.53
CA PRO A 176 23.17 -16.70 -8.29
C PRO A 176 24.37 -17.63 -8.05
N SER A 177 25.55 -17.04 -7.98
CA SER A 177 26.74 -17.71 -7.42
C SER A 177 26.67 -17.66 -5.90
N GLN A 178 26.66 -18.82 -5.28
CA GLN A 178 26.83 -18.97 -3.84
C GLN A 178 28.28 -18.59 -3.48
N GLN A 179 28.46 -17.66 -2.57
CA GLN A 179 29.71 -17.48 -1.84
C GLN A 179 29.46 -17.56 -0.34
N HIS A 180 30.07 -18.57 0.28
CA HIS A 180 30.16 -18.75 1.71
C HIS A 180 31.01 -17.64 2.36
N PRO A 181 30.67 -17.16 3.57
CA PRO A 181 31.56 -16.30 4.32
C PRO A 181 32.59 -17.16 5.08
N VAL A 182 33.87 -16.87 4.83
CA VAL A 182 34.98 -17.32 5.66
C VAL A 182 35.04 -16.42 6.89
N GLY A 183 35.04 -17.04 8.06
CA GLY A 183 35.24 -16.37 9.33
C GLY A 183 36.69 -15.88 9.46
N ASN A 184 36.91 -14.78 10.12
CA ASN A 184 38.17 -14.46 10.70
C ASN A 184 37.99 -13.77 12.06
N ASP A 185 38.47 -14.47 13.09
CA ASP A 185 38.70 -13.99 14.44
C ASP A 185 39.74 -12.89 14.45
N GLY A 186 39.57 -11.92 15.33
CA GLY A 186 40.61 -10.90 15.54
C GLY A 186 40.20 -9.91 16.63
N THR A 187 40.37 -10.32 17.86
CA THR A 187 40.48 -9.55 19.10
C THR A 187 41.37 -8.31 18.95
N THR A 188 40.91 -7.12 19.36
CA THR A 188 41.74 -6.20 20.17
C THR A 188 40.88 -5.01 20.63
N GLN A 189 40.75 -4.86 21.94
CA GLN A 189 40.33 -3.62 22.62
C GLN A 189 41.51 -2.63 22.62
N PRO A 190 41.27 -1.34 22.73
CA PRO A 190 42.08 -0.50 23.58
C PRO A 190 41.23 0.22 24.65
N GLN A 191 41.91 0.34 25.79
CA GLN A 191 41.56 0.97 27.03
C GLN A 191 41.30 2.48 26.89
N VAL A 192 40.48 2.93 27.82
CA VAL A 192 40.24 4.31 28.23
C VAL A 192 41.43 4.81 29.02
N ASP A 193 41.79 6.09 28.85
CA ASP A 193 42.36 6.93 29.94
C ASP A 193 42.02 8.41 29.71
N THR A 194 41.52 8.97 30.81
CA THR A 194 41.25 10.36 31.25
C THR A 194 40.20 11.16 30.54
#